data_463246874dc535edd1dae1feb67438f3
#
_entry.id   463246874dc535edd1dae1feb67438f3
#
_cell.length_a   1.000
_cell.length_b   1.000
_cell.length_c   1.000
_cell.angle_alpha   90.00
_cell.angle_beta   90.00
_cell.angle_gamma   90.00
#
_symmetry.space_group_name_H-M   'P 1'
#
loop_
_entity.id
_entity.type
_entity.pdbx_description
1 polymer ?
#
loop_
_entity_poly.entity_id
_entity_poly.type
_entity_poly.pdbx_seq_one_letter_code
_entity_poly.pdbx_strand_id
1 'polypeptide(L)'
;AYADNGIDPNNFRVTINAHHGYNVYLTNGSHYIVAKAGDSYESLAKLFELTTSTLRRYNDVSSAAQLSEGDVVYIERKASRWKGEAYSHTAKRGETMHHLAQTYGIRLEQLSKLNRIRTSDPLADGQIIKLR
;
A
#
# COMPACT_ATOMS: atom_id res chain seq x y z
N ALA A 1 8.02 2.78 -16.72
CA ALA A 1 7.54 2.59 -16.37
C ALA A 1 7.40 1.84 -15.31
N TYR A 2 6.76 2.00 -14.83
CA TYR A 2 6.58 1.48 -13.83
C TYR A 2 6.98 0.23 -13.85
N ALA A 3 6.72 -0.12 -14.69
CA ALA A 3 6.93 -1.32 -14.75
C ALA A 3 8.21 -1.63 -14.65
N ASP A 4 8.66 -0.98 -14.95
CA ASP A 4 9.80 -1.11 -15.01
C ASP A 4 10.32 -1.69 -14.02
N ASN A 5 10.10 -1.72 -13.36
CA ASN A 5 10.69 -2.22 -12.43
C ASN A 5 10.58 -3.57 -12.49
N GLY A 6 10.08 -3.95 -13.35
CA GLY A 6 10.12 -5.22 -13.64
C GLY A 6 9.50 -6.04 -12.80
N ILE A 7 8.76 -5.85 -12.61
CA ILE A 7 8.42 -6.23 -11.64
C ILE A 7 7.46 -7.13 -11.39
N ASP A 8 6.62 -6.83 -10.80
CA ASP A 8 5.58 -7.66 -10.33
C ASP A 8 4.52 -7.71 -11.35
N PRO A 9 4.15 -8.84 -11.86
CA PRO A 9 3.09 -8.94 -12.84
C PRO A 9 1.76 -8.46 -12.31
N ASN A 10 1.60 -8.33 -10.99
CA ASN A 10 0.38 -7.80 -10.42
C ASN A 10 0.46 -6.31 -10.13
N ASN A 11 1.55 -5.68 -10.49
CA ASN A 11 1.72 -4.26 -10.21
C ASN A 11 1.93 -3.54 -11.52
N PHE A 12 0.86 -3.13 -12.15
CA PHE A 12 0.97 -2.41 -13.40
C PHE A 12 0.07 -1.19 -13.37
N ARG A 13 0.43 -0.23 -14.20
CA ARG A 13 -0.28 1.04 -14.26
C ARG A 13 -1.60 0.84 -15.01
N VAL A 14 -2.67 1.26 -14.37
CA VAL A 14 -3.98 1.26 -14.99
C VAL A 14 -4.41 2.71 -15.08
N THR A 15 -4.56 3.22 -16.29
CA THR A 15 -5.02 4.57 -16.47
C THR A 15 -6.51 4.50 -16.74
N ILE A 16 -7.31 4.66 -15.70
CA ILE A 16 -8.73 4.67 -15.85
C ILE A 16 -9.13 6.11 -15.81
N ASN A 17 -9.14 6.73 -16.95
CA ASN A 17 -9.62 8.11 -17.04
C ASN A 17 -9.03 9.06 -16.05
N ALA A 18 -7.76 9.13 -15.90
CA ALA A 18 -7.12 10.15 -15.08
C ALA A 18 -8.05 10.65 -13.97
N HIS A 19 -8.54 9.78 -13.13
CA HIS A 19 -9.53 10.09 -12.14
C HIS A 19 -9.15 11.32 -11.34
N HIS A 20 -9.85 12.41 -11.57
CA HIS A 20 -9.59 13.69 -10.88
C HIS A 20 -8.12 14.12 -10.97
N GLY A 21 -7.46 13.80 -12.08
CA GLY A 21 -6.06 14.19 -12.25
C GLY A 21 -5.06 13.19 -11.70
N TYR A 22 -5.50 12.04 -11.21
CA TYR A 22 -4.60 11.01 -10.68
C TYR A 22 -4.57 9.81 -11.62
N ASN A 23 -3.38 9.25 -11.81
CA ASN A 23 -3.25 7.94 -12.45
C ASN A 23 -3.67 6.91 -11.41
N VAL A 24 -4.37 5.89 -11.84
CA VAL A 24 -4.79 4.80 -10.96
C VAL A 24 -3.96 3.57 -11.30
N TYR A 25 -3.35 3.00 -10.27
CA TYR A 25 -2.49 1.83 -10.39
C TYR A 25 -3.17 0.63 -9.76
N LEU A 26 -2.65 -0.55 -10.05
CA LEU A 26 -3.18 -1.78 -9.48
C LEU A 26 -2.04 -2.60 -8.89
N THR A 27 -2.18 -3.03 -7.66
CA THR A 27 -1.25 -3.96 -7.03
C THR A 27 -2.04 -5.00 -6.24
N ASN A 28 -1.76 -6.25 -6.48
CA ASN A 28 -2.37 -7.36 -5.75
C ASN A 28 -3.90 -7.31 -5.77
N GLY A 29 -4.45 -6.80 -6.88
CA GLY A 29 -5.89 -6.71 -7.08
C GLY A 29 -6.55 -5.49 -6.49
N SER A 30 -5.81 -4.56 -5.90
CA SER A 30 -6.37 -3.35 -5.29
C SER A 30 -5.83 -2.10 -5.97
N HIS A 31 -6.71 -1.15 -6.22
CA HIS A 31 -6.33 0.10 -6.89
C HIS A 31 -5.80 1.12 -5.90
N TYR A 32 -4.81 1.87 -6.33
CA TYR A 32 -4.23 2.94 -5.53
C TYR A 32 -3.81 4.11 -6.41
N ILE A 33 -3.60 5.24 -5.77
CA ILE A 33 -3.05 6.44 -6.37
C ILE A 33 -1.79 6.82 -5.61
N VAL A 34 -1.06 7.79 -6.13
CA VAL A 34 0.12 8.33 -5.45
C VAL A 34 -0.20 9.75 -5.04
N ALA A 35 0.03 10.07 -3.77
CA ALA A 35 -0.28 11.39 -3.23
C ALA A 35 0.56 12.48 -3.88
N LYS A 36 -0.06 13.64 -4.11
CA LYS A 36 0.60 14.82 -4.61
C LYS A 36 0.86 15.78 -3.46
N ALA A 37 1.71 16.75 -3.68
CA ALA A 37 1.97 17.77 -2.69
C ALA A 37 0.67 18.45 -2.27
N GLY A 38 0.45 18.58 -0.97
CA GLY A 38 -0.75 19.20 -0.43
C GLY A 38 -1.93 18.27 -0.21
N ASP A 39 -1.83 17.01 -0.63
CA ASP A 39 -2.91 16.05 -0.42
C ASP A 39 -3.05 15.66 1.05
N SER A 40 -4.27 15.36 1.43
CA SER A 40 -4.56 14.81 2.75
C SER A 40 -5.55 13.65 2.60
N TYR A 41 -5.68 12.83 3.65
CA TYR A 41 -6.69 11.77 3.63
C TYR A 41 -8.08 12.36 3.50
N GLU A 42 -8.32 13.53 4.12
CA GLU A 42 -9.60 14.22 4.02
C GLU A 42 -9.90 14.67 2.60
N SER A 43 -8.93 15.29 1.93
CA SER A 43 -9.15 15.80 0.57
C SER A 43 -9.33 14.67 -0.42
N LEU A 44 -8.52 13.60 -0.29
CA LEU A 44 -8.62 12.47 -1.19
C LEU A 44 -9.89 11.65 -0.97
N ALA A 45 -10.30 11.49 0.28
CA ALA A 45 -11.55 10.79 0.57
C ALA A 45 -12.72 11.49 -0.09
N LYS A 46 -12.78 12.80 0.01
CA LYS A 46 -13.84 13.58 -0.61
C LYS A 46 -13.81 13.42 -2.13
N LEU A 47 -12.62 13.47 -2.71
CA LEU A 47 -12.45 13.38 -4.14
C LEU A 47 -12.89 12.02 -4.68
N PHE A 48 -12.63 10.96 -3.98
CA PHE A 48 -12.96 9.59 -4.41
C PHE A 48 -14.26 9.08 -3.76
N GLU A 49 -15.03 9.98 -3.15
CA GLU A 49 -16.35 9.65 -2.60
C GLU A 49 -16.30 8.59 -1.52
N LEU A 50 -15.29 8.70 -0.65
CA LEU A 50 -15.12 7.82 0.49
C LEU A 50 -15.19 8.65 1.76
N THR A 51 -15.44 8.02 2.90
CA THR A 51 -15.26 8.71 4.18
C THR A 51 -13.76 8.71 4.51
N THR A 52 -13.32 9.70 5.26
CA THR A 52 -11.93 9.77 5.67
C THR A 52 -11.52 8.54 6.48
N SER A 53 -12.40 8.07 7.36
CA SER A 53 -12.08 6.90 8.17
C SER A 53 -11.95 5.63 7.32
N THR A 54 -12.75 5.49 6.28
CA THR A 54 -12.65 4.37 5.36
C THR A 54 -11.33 4.42 4.60
N LEU A 55 -10.96 5.60 4.08
CA LEU A 55 -9.70 5.72 3.36
C LEU A 55 -8.51 5.43 4.27
N ARG A 56 -8.53 5.91 5.50
CA ARG A 56 -7.46 5.61 6.46
C ARG A 56 -7.40 4.11 6.76
N ARG A 57 -8.54 3.46 6.88
CA ARG A 57 -8.59 2.03 7.16
C ARG A 57 -8.03 1.23 5.99
N TYR A 58 -8.32 1.62 4.76
CA TYR A 58 -7.74 0.96 3.59
C TYR A 58 -6.21 1.04 3.59
N ASN A 59 -5.66 2.07 4.21
CA ASN A 59 -4.23 2.31 4.21
C ASN A 59 -3.56 2.00 5.56
N ASP A 60 -4.31 1.41 6.49
CA ASP A 60 -3.77 0.98 7.78
C ASP A 60 -3.08 2.09 8.54
N VAL A 61 -3.69 3.25 8.58
CA VAL A 61 -3.13 4.41 9.28
C VAL A 61 -4.10 4.94 10.32
N SER A 62 -3.55 5.60 11.34
CA SER A 62 -4.34 6.21 12.40
C SER A 62 -4.90 7.57 11.99
N SER A 63 -5.77 8.13 12.81
CA SER A 63 -6.32 9.46 12.54
C SER A 63 -5.26 10.55 12.62
N ALA A 64 -4.10 10.28 13.21
CA ALA A 64 -3.02 11.27 13.31
C ALA A 64 -2.08 11.23 12.10
N ALA A 65 -2.18 10.22 11.26
CA ALA A 65 -1.27 10.09 10.13
C ALA A 65 -1.52 11.17 9.09
N GLN A 66 -0.43 11.66 8.52
CA GLN A 66 -0.48 12.68 7.47
C GLN A 66 0.19 12.14 6.21
N LEU A 67 -0.27 12.63 5.06
CA LEU A 67 0.27 12.23 3.78
C LEU A 67 1.47 13.09 3.40
N SER A 68 2.42 12.45 2.73
CA SER A 68 3.52 13.15 2.07
C SER A 68 3.42 12.88 0.58
N GLU A 69 3.93 13.80 -0.22
CA GLU A 69 3.99 13.62 -1.66
C GLU A 69 4.72 12.31 -1.96
N GLY A 70 4.17 11.50 -2.84
CA GLY A 70 4.77 10.22 -3.21
C GLY A 70 4.22 9.03 -2.43
N ASP A 71 3.45 9.26 -1.39
CA ASP A 71 2.88 8.14 -0.63
C ASP A 71 1.86 7.37 -1.47
N VAL A 72 1.87 6.06 -1.32
CA VAL A 72 0.87 5.19 -1.93
C VAL A 72 -0.41 5.29 -1.12
N VAL A 73 -1.52 5.50 -1.80
CA VAL A 73 -2.82 5.61 -1.14
C VAL A 73 -3.80 4.68 -1.82
N TYR A 74 -4.16 3.60 -1.16
CA TYR A 74 -5.16 2.67 -1.70
C TYR A 74 -6.55 3.28 -1.59
N ILE A 75 -7.30 3.20 -2.68
CA ILE A 75 -8.68 3.68 -2.74
C ILE A 75 -9.66 2.51 -2.68
N GLU A 76 -9.15 1.33 -2.42
CA GLU A 76 -9.90 0.10 -2.23
C GLU A 76 -9.26 -0.71 -1.11
N ARG A 77 -9.98 -1.69 -0.61
CA ARG A 77 -9.47 -2.58 0.42
C ARG A 77 -8.34 -3.44 -0.16
N LYS A 78 -7.24 -3.54 0.57
CA LYS A 78 -6.14 -4.41 0.17
C LYS A 78 -6.48 -5.87 0.42
N ALA A 79 -5.75 -6.77 -0.22
CA ALA A 79 -5.96 -8.21 -0.08
C ALA A 79 -5.41 -8.73 1.25
N SER A 80 -5.79 -9.96 1.59
CA SER A 80 -5.32 -10.58 2.82
C SER A 80 -3.97 -11.25 2.68
N ARG A 81 -3.53 -11.53 1.44
CA ARG A 81 -2.23 -12.16 1.19
C ARG A 81 -1.75 -11.79 -0.21
N TRP A 82 -0.47 -12.00 -0.43
CA TRP A 82 0.13 -11.74 -1.74
C TRP A 82 -0.32 -12.80 -2.75
N LYS A 83 -0.66 -12.36 -3.95
CA LYS A 83 -1.12 -13.25 -5.02
C LYS A 83 -0.07 -13.47 -6.10
N GLY A 84 1.09 -12.83 -5.97
CA GLY A 84 2.18 -12.99 -6.90
C GLY A 84 2.96 -14.27 -6.65
N GLU A 85 4.05 -14.48 -7.41
CA GLU A 85 4.81 -15.70 -7.31
C GLU A 85 5.73 -15.76 -6.11
N ALA A 86 6.27 -14.64 -5.69
CA ALA A 86 7.21 -14.63 -4.57
C ALA A 86 6.51 -14.99 -3.27
N TYR A 87 7.17 -15.85 -2.47
CA TYR A 87 6.60 -16.22 -1.17
C TYR A 87 7.04 -15.29 -0.06
N SER A 88 8.11 -14.57 -0.25
CA SER A 88 8.68 -13.75 0.82
C SER A 88 9.41 -12.54 0.28
N HIS A 89 9.66 -11.61 1.19
CA HIS A 89 10.43 -10.41 0.94
C HIS A 89 11.55 -10.34 1.96
N THR A 90 12.76 -10.03 1.51
CA THR A 90 13.88 -9.84 2.42
C THR A 90 13.92 -8.38 2.82
N ALA A 91 13.71 -8.10 4.09
CA ALA A 91 13.61 -6.73 4.58
C ALA A 91 14.96 -6.02 4.49
N LYS A 92 14.90 -4.73 4.21
CA LYS A 92 16.06 -3.87 4.20
C LYS A 92 15.99 -2.92 5.38
N ARG A 93 17.15 -2.41 5.78
CA ARG A 93 17.20 -1.45 6.88
C ARG A 93 16.23 -0.29 6.62
N GLY A 94 15.45 0.06 7.61
CA GLY A 94 14.52 1.17 7.53
C GLY A 94 13.14 0.83 7.03
N GLU A 95 12.93 -0.39 6.51
CA GLU A 95 11.61 -0.81 6.10
C GLU A 95 10.76 -1.16 7.32
N THR A 96 9.45 -0.96 7.20
CA THR A 96 8.50 -1.29 8.25
C THR A 96 7.46 -2.26 7.71
N MET A 97 6.73 -2.92 8.59
CA MET A 97 5.62 -3.78 8.17
C MET A 97 4.58 -2.98 7.39
N HIS A 98 4.30 -1.75 7.81
CA HIS A 98 3.37 -0.88 7.09
C HIS A 98 3.86 -0.60 5.66
N HIS A 99 5.16 -0.31 5.51
CA HIS A 99 5.74 -0.06 4.19
C HIS A 99 5.56 -1.28 3.28
N LEU A 100 5.81 -2.48 3.80
CA LEU A 100 5.65 -3.71 3.02
C LEU A 100 4.18 -3.97 2.69
N ALA A 101 3.29 -3.72 3.64
CA ALA A 101 1.85 -3.88 3.40
C ALA A 101 1.39 -2.97 2.27
N GLN A 102 1.88 -1.74 2.23
CA GLN A 102 1.55 -0.79 1.17
C GLN A 102 2.21 -1.18 -0.16
N THR A 103 3.43 -1.68 -0.12
CA THR A 103 4.17 -2.08 -1.31
C THR A 103 3.49 -3.27 -2.01
N TYR A 104 3.04 -4.24 -1.24
CA TYR A 104 2.49 -5.48 -1.80
C TYR A 104 0.97 -5.52 -1.83
N GLY A 105 0.30 -4.49 -1.35
CA GLY A 105 -1.17 -4.45 -1.35
C GLY A 105 -1.79 -5.49 -0.44
N ILE A 106 -1.19 -5.70 0.73
CA ILE A 106 -1.68 -6.64 1.74
C ILE A 106 -2.13 -5.85 2.97
N ARG A 107 -3.24 -6.25 3.59
CA ARG A 107 -3.67 -5.61 4.82
C ARG A 107 -2.63 -5.83 5.91
N LEU A 108 -2.27 -4.75 6.60
CA LEU A 108 -1.20 -4.79 7.59
C LEU A 108 -1.43 -5.85 8.67
N GLU A 109 -2.66 -5.93 9.18
CA GLU A 109 -2.98 -6.90 10.21
C GLU A 109 -2.77 -8.34 9.71
N GLN A 110 -3.14 -8.61 8.48
CA GLN A 110 -2.98 -9.95 7.91
C GLN A 110 -1.51 -10.28 7.70
N LEU A 111 -0.72 -9.33 7.23
CA LEU A 111 0.71 -9.54 7.03
C LEU A 111 1.39 -9.79 8.38
N SER A 112 1.00 -9.05 9.40
CA SER A 112 1.55 -9.20 10.74
C SER A 112 1.20 -10.56 11.35
N LYS A 113 -0.04 -11.01 11.18
CA LYS A 113 -0.46 -12.33 11.67
C LYS A 113 0.29 -13.44 10.97
N LEU A 114 0.47 -13.35 9.66
CA LEU A 114 1.18 -14.35 8.89
C LEU A 114 2.61 -14.52 9.38
N ASN A 115 3.24 -13.43 9.80
CA ASN A 115 4.63 -13.44 10.23
C ASN A 115 4.79 -13.51 11.75
N ARG A 116 3.70 -13.50 12.50
CA ARG A 116 3.75 -13.51 13.96
C ARG A 116 4.58 -12.34 14.51
N ILE A 117 4.43 -11.18 13.89
CA ILE A 117 5.14 -9.96 14.26
C ILE A 117 4.07 -8.90 14.51
N ARG A 118 4.27 -8.04 15.52
CA ARG A 118 3.35 -6.94 15.76
C ARG A 118 3.54 -5.87 14.68
N THR A 119 2.47 -5.16 14.37
CA THR A 119 2.51 -4.16 13.30
C THR A 119 3.56 -3.07 13.54
N SER A 120 3.86 -2.80 14.81
CA SER A 120 4.81 -1.75 15.18
C SER A 120 6.22 -2.26 15.40
N ASP A 121 6.48 -3.56 15.29
CA ASP A 121 7.81 -4.09 15.51
C ASP A 121 8.76 -3.63 14.41
N PRO A 122 9.99 -3.24 14.77
CA PRO A 122 10.97 -2.90 13.75
C PRO A 122 11.45 -4.15 13.02
N LEU A 123 11.85 -4.00 11.78
CA LEU A 123 12.39 -5.09 10.99
C LEU A 123 13.91 -5.01 10.95
N ALA A 124 14.56 -6.16 11.08
CA ALA A 124 16.00 -6.22 10.96
C ALA A 124 16.39 -6.31 9.48
N ASP A 125 17.57 -5.78 9.16
CA ASP A 125 18.11 -5.92 7.81
C ASP A 125 18.30 -7.39 7.50
N GLY A 126 17.77 -7.86 6.39
CA GLY A 126 17.86 -9.27 6.01
C GLY A 126 16.75 -10.15 6.57
N GLN A 127 15.88 -9.61 7.38
CA GLN A 127 14.78 -10.41 7.94
C GLN A 127 13.83 -10.86 6.83
N ILE A 128 13.43 -12.14 6.87
CA ILE A 128 12.53 -12.70 5.87
C ILE A 128 11.10 -12.49 6.31
N ILE A 129 10.33 -11.84 5.47
CA ILE A 129 8.91 -11.57 5.73
C ILE A 129 8.08 -12.37 4.74
N LYS A 130 7.23 -13.24 5.26
CA LYS A 130 6.35 -14.05 4.42
C LYS A 130 5.26 -13.16 3.84
N LEU A 131 4.92 -13.39 2.58
CA LEU A 131 3.89 -12.61 1.87
C LEU A 131 2.61 -13.44 1.66
N ARG A 132 2.72 -14.74 1.77
CA ARG A 132 1.59 -15.64 1.54
C ARG A 132 1.79 -16.97 2.26
#